data_bd1eb7fa6cb9aa903b0a3ebc5c7807da
#
_entry.id   bd1eb7fa6cb9aa903b0a3ebc5c7807da
#
_cell.length_a   1.000
_cell.length_b   1.000
_cell.length_c   1.000
_cell.angle_alpha   90.00
_cell.angle_beta   90.00
_cell.angle_gamma   90.00
#
_symmetry.space_group_name_H-M   'P 1'
#
loop_
_entity.id
_entity.type
_entity.pdbx_description
1 polymer ?
#
loop_
_entity_poly.entity_id
_entity_poly.type
_entity_poly.pdbx_seq_one_letter_code
_entity_poly.pdbx_strand_id
1 'polypeptide(L)'
;MSILYRPEIRFSDIDSYGIVHNANYLIYFEQSRIELFNKISEGWDWKKHGVLVARQEVDYKHPVKLNDVLEIEIWIEKLGKKSLTVAYNAHIVTSDSKILAASSRTVIVCFDLATGSTTLIPKSWRKSIHDACLLKV
;
A
#
# COMPACT_ATOMS: atom_id res chain seq x y z
N MET A 1 -14.99 1.74 0.13
CA MET A 1 -14.15 2.93 0.34
C MET A 1 -12.69 2.55 0.23
N SER A 2 -11.82 3.49 -0.10
CA SER A 2 -10.38 3.29 -0.14
C SER A 2 -9.70 4.38 0.68
N ILE A 3 -8.43 4.19 0.95
CA ILE A 3 -7.60 5.18 1.62
C ILE A 3 -6.77 5.86 0.54
N LEU A 4 -6.64 7.18 0.63
CA LEU A 4 -5.80 7.98 -0.26
C LEU A 4 -4.56 8.43 0.50
N TYR A 5 -3.41 8.28 -0.13
CA TYR A 5 -2.12 8.70 0.42
C TYR A 5 -1.30 9.42 -0.65
N ARG A 6 -0.69 10.54 -0.29
CA ARG A 6 0.18 11.32 -1.18
C ARG A 6 1.61 11.26 -0.68
N PRO A 7 2.47 10.40 -1.25
CA PRO A 7 3.87 10.37 -0.88
C PRO A 7 4.58 11.64 -1.32
N GLU A 8 5.60 12.04 -0.59
CA GLU A 8 6.52 13.08 -1.04
C GLU A 8 7.47 12.48 -2.06
N ILE A 9 7.55 13.07 -3.25
CA ILE A 9 8.55 12.71 -4.26
C ILE A 9 9.81 13.52 -3.97
N ARG A 10 10.89 12.84 -3.61
CA ARG A 10 12.16 13.49 -3.25
C ARG A 10 13.12 13.49 -4.44
N PHE A 11 14.04 14.45 -4.44
CA PHE A 11 15.07 14.51 -5.47
C PHE A 11 15.85 13.19 -5.57
N SER A 12 16.12 12.56 -4.42
CA SER A 12 16.82 11.26 -4.36
C SER A 12 16.02 10.09 -4.97
N ASP A 13 14.72 10.27 -5.23
CA ASP A 13 13.89 9.23 -5.83
C ASP A 13 13.99 9.23 -7.37
N ILE A 14 14.58 10.25 -7.94
CA ILE A 14 14.65 10.47 -9.38
C ILE A 14 15.91 9.82 -9.96
N ASP A 15 15.77 9.07 -11.04
CA ASP A 15 16.88 8.42 -11.72
C ASP A 15 17.50 9.31 -12.80
N SER A 16 18.47 8.78 -13.51
CA SER A 16 19.19 9.52 -14.55
C SER A 16 18.32 9.89 -15.76
N TYR A 17 17.15 9.28 -15.92
CA TYR A 17 16.18 9.65 -16.96
C TYR A 17 15.26 10.79 -16.54
N GLY A 18 15.40 11.29 -15.31
CA GLY A 18 14.56 12.39 -14.80
C GLY A 18 13.18 11.95 -14.33
N ILE A 19 13.00 10.68 -14.05
CA ILE A 19 11.73 10.12 -13.57
C ILE A 19 11.95 9.34 -12.28
N VAL A 20 10.87 9.11 -11.53
CA VAL A 20 10.94 8.31 -10.31
C VAL A 20 11.47 6.92 -10.65
N HIS A 21 12.52 6.51 -9.95
CA HIS A 21 13.12 5.18 -10.12
C HIS A 21 12.10 4.10 -9.78
N ASN A 22 12.05 3.05 -10.59
CA ASN A 22 11.07 1.99 -10.45
C ASN A 22 11.02 1.38 -9.04
N ALA A 23 12.14 1.24 -8.36
CA ALA A 23 12.20 0.68 -7.02
C ALA A 23 11.56 1.60 -5.96
N ASN A 24 11.54 2.90 -6.17
CA ASN A 24 10.96 3.85 -5.21
C ASN A 24 9.44 3.75 -5.13
N TYR A 25 8.76 3.24 -6.15
CA TYR A 25 7.33 2.96 -6.07
C TYR A 25 7.01 1.98 -4.96
N LEU A 26 7.88 1.01 -4.70
CA LEU A 26 7.70 0.04 -3.61
C LEU A 26 7.71 0.73 -2.25
N ILE A 27 8.54 1.76 -2.08
CA ILE A 27 8.59 2.57 -0.86
C ILE A 27 7.30 3.38 -0.71
N TYR A 28 6.80 3.98 -1.79
CA TYR A 28 5.53 4.73 -1.75
C TYR A 28 4.36 3.83 -1.38
N PHE A 29 4.31 2.62 -1.96
CA PHE A 29 3.27 1.64 -1.61
C PHE A 29 3.39 1.17 -0.17
N GLU A 30 4.60 0.99 0.34
CA GLU A 30 4.84 0.66 1.75
C GLU A 30 4.29 1.75 2.67
N GLN A 31 4.59 3.01 2.38
CA GLN A 31 4.07 4.13 3.18
C GLN A 31 2.54 4.16 3.18
N SER A 32 1.92 3.90 2.05
CA SER A 32 0.45 3.82 1.97
C SER A 32 -0.11 2.64 2.77
N ARG A 33 0.62 1.51 2.84
CA ARG A 33 0.23 0.37 3.70
C ARG A 33 0.29 0.72 5.18
N ILE A 34 1.27 1.52 5.60
CA ILE A 34 1.35 1.96 7.00
C ILE A 34 0.09 2.73 7.37
N GLU A 35 -0.39 3.62 6.51
CA GLU A 35 -1.65 4.33 6.71
C GLU A 35 -2.84 3.36 6.80
N LEU A 36 -2.87 2.37 5.93
CA LEU A 36 -3.92 1.33 5.96
C LEU A 36 -3.91 0.58 7.29
N PHE A 37 -2.74 0.08 7.72
CA PHE A 37 -2.65 -0.70 8.95
C PHE A 37 -2.94 0.15 10.19
N ASN A 38 -2.52 1.39 10.21
CA ASN A 38 -2.87 2.31 11.30
C ASN A 38 -4.39 2.50 11.41
N LYS A 39 -5.07 2.58 10.27
CA LYS A 39 -6.51 2.74 10.25
C LYS A 39 -7.26 1.49 10.73
N ILE A 40 -6.89 0.32 10.22
CA ILE A 40 -7.60 -0.92 10.56
C ILE A 40 -7.29 -1.45 11.95
N SER A 41 -6.14 -1.08 12.52
CA SER A 41 -5.70 -1.50 13.85
C SER A 41 -5.89 -0.42 14.94
N GLU A 42 -6.36 0.76 14.56
CA GLU A 42 -6.50 1.92 15.46
C GLU A 42 -5.17 2.28 16.14
N GLY A 43 -4.09 2.31 15.35
CA GLY A 43 -2.73 2.50 15.81
C GLY A 43 -1.97 1.17 15.78
N TRP A 44 -1.28 0.95 14.68
CA TRP A 44 -0.63 -0.33 14.44
C TRP A 44 0.60 -0.55 15.31
N ASP A 45 0.52 -1.57 16.17
CA ASP A 45 1.66 -2.06 16.93
C ASP A 45 2.33 -3.20 16.14
N TRP A 46 3.31 -2.84 15.30
CA TRP A 46 4.00 -3.77 14.43
C TRP A 46 4.84 -4.81 15.20
N LYS A 47 5.15 -4.56 16.47
CA LYS A 47 5.85 -5.52 17.32
C LYS A 47 4.93 -6.65 17.78
N LYS A 48 3.66 -6.33 17.99
CA LYS A 48 2.65 -7.32 18.41
C LYS A 48 2.01 -8.03 17.23
N HIS A 49 1.69 -7.30 16.18
CA HIS A 49 1.02 -7.80 14.99
C HIS A 49 1.90 -7.56 13.77
N GLY A 50 2.84 -8.48 13.54
CA GLY A 50 3.77 -8.39 12.42
C GLY A 50 3.10 -8.69 11.09
N VAL A 51 3.60 -8.04 10.04
CA VAL A 51 3.20 -8.31 8.66
C VAL A 51 4.43 -8.41 7.79
N LEU A 52 4.45 -9.39 6.91
CA LEU A 52 5.54 -9.61 5.96
C LEU A 52 5.01 -9.57 4.53
N VAL A 53 5.78 -8.97 3.65
CA VAL A 53 5.49 -9.01 2.22
C VAL A 53 5.89 -10.39 1.69
N ALA A 54 4.92 -11.12 1.14
CA ALA A 54 5.14 -12.42 0.53
C ALA A 54 5.25 -12.32 -1.00
N ARG A 55 4.57 -11.34 -1.60
CA ARG A 55 4.59 -11.13 -3.05
C ARG A 55 4.30 -9.66 -3.36
N GLN A 56 4.97 -9.15 -4.38
CA GLN A 56 4.77 -7.79 -4.87
C GLN A 56 4.70 -7.81 -6.40
N GLU A 57 3.65 -7.19 -6.94
CA GLU A 57 3.48 -6.98 -8.37
C GLU A 57 3.35 -5.50 -8.65
N VAL A 58 3.99 -5.00 -9.69
CA VAL A 58 3.85 -3.59 -10.12
C VAL A 58 3.78 -3.54 -11.64
N ASP A 59 2.78 -2.83 -12.15
CA ASP A 59 2.69 -2.45 -13.54
C ASP A 59 2.92 -0.95 -13.65
N TYR A 60 3.95 -0.56 -14.40
CA TYR A 60 4.32 0.84 -14.63
C TYR A 60 3.66 1.31 -15.92
N LYS A 61 2.84 2.35 -15.83
CA LYS A 61 2.01 2.79 -16.96
C LYS A 61 2.37 4.18 -17.49
N HIS A 62 2.87 5.07 -16.63
CA HIS A 62 3.22 6.43 -17.00
C HIS A 62 4.34 6.94 -16.11
N PRO A 63 5.40 7.57 -16.65
CA PRO A 63 6.49 8.10 -15.84
C PRO A 63 6.03 9.21 -14.89
N VAL A 64 6.60 9.23 -13.69
CA VAL A 64 6.35 10.26 -12.68
C VAL A 64 7.60 11.12 -12.55
N LYS A 65 7.42 12.43 -12.54
CA LYS A 65 8.49 13.42 -12.44
C LYS A 65 8.53 14.07 -11.06
N LEU A 66 9.62 14.73 -10.73
CA LEU A 66 9.86 15.33 -9.41
C LEU A 66 8.73 16.25 -8.94
N ASN A 67 8.19 17.08 -9.83
CA ASN A 67 7.18 18.06 -9.45
C ASN A 67 5.74 17.57 -9.61
N ASP A 68 5.55 16.31 -9.98
CA ASP A 68 4.23 15.71 -10.04
C ASP A 68 3.66 15.49 -8.64
N VAL A 69 2.35 15.56 -8.52
CA VAL A 69 1.64 15.16 -7.31
C VAL A 69 1.12 13.75 -7.53
N LEU A 70 1.65 12.82 -6.74
CA LEU A 70 1.26 11.42 -6.80
C LEU A 70 0.24 11.14 -5.70
N GLU A 71 -0.86 10.48 -6.06
CA GLU A 71 -1.88 10.05 -5.10
C GLU A 71 -2.09 8.56 -5.24
N ILE A 72 -1.92 7.83 -4.14
CA ILE A 72 -2.10 6.39 -4.09
C ILE A 72 -3.44 6.10 -3.43
N GLU A 73 -4.29 5.41 -4.16
CA GLU A 73 -5.50 4.80 -3.64
C GLU A 73 -5.17 3.37 -3.24
N ILE A 74 -5.48 3.02 -2.00
CA ILE A 74 -5.19 1.71 -1.43
C ILE A 74 -6.45 1.08 -0.87
N TRP A 75 -6.64 -0.22 -1.14
CA TRP A 75 -7.76 -1.01 -0.62
C TRP A 75 -7.34 -2.46 -0.47
N ILE A 76 -8.21 -3.27 0.12
CA ILE A 76 -7.99 -4.71 0.26
C ILE A 76 -8.77 -5.43 -0.84
N GLU A 77 -8.07 -6.19 -1.66
CA GLU A 77 -8.66 -6.94 -2.76
C GLU A 77 -9.09 -8.35 -2.32
N LYS A 78 -8.35 -8.94 -1.40
CA LYS A 78 -8.63 -10.29 -0.92
C LYS A 78 -8.25 -10.40 0.56
N LEU A 79 -9.13 -11.06 1.32
CA LEU A 79 -8.94 -11.27 2.75
C LEU A 79 -8.97 -12.77 3.02
N GLY A 80 -7.80 -13.35 3.26
CA GLY A 80 -7.66 -14.77 3.61
C GLY A 80 -7.66 -15.01 5.12
N LYS A 81 -7.22 -16.17 5.55
CA LYS A 81 -7.12 -16.51 6.98
C LYS A 81 -5.91 -15.87 7.65
N LYS A 82 -4.73 -16.03 7.06
CA LYS A 82 -3.44 -15.52 7.56
C LYS A 82 -2.82 -14.48 6.64
N SER A 83 -3.39 -14.27 5.47
CA SER A 83 -2.87 -13.35 4.48
C SER A 83 -3.97 -12.47 3.93
N LEU A 84 -3.56 -11.33 3.39
CA LEU A 84 -4.44 -10.42 2.67
C LEU A 84 -3.71 -9.87 1.46
N THR A 85 -4.47 -9.52 0.44
CA THR A 85 -3.94 -8.88 -0.76
C THR A 85 -4.36 -7.42 -0.75
N VAL A 86 -3.37 -6.54 -0.74
CA VAL A 86 -3.57 -5.10 -0.82
C VAL A 86 -3.39 -4.68 -2.27
N ALA A 87 -4.28 -3.85 -2.77
CA ALA A 87 -4.22 -3.32 -4.12
C ALA A 87 -4.05 -1.79 -4.09
N TYR A 88 -3.37 -1.28 -5.09
CA TYR A 88 -3.05 0.15 -5.20
C TYR A 88 -3.24 0.63 -6.63
N ASN A 89 -3.73 1.87 -6.75
CA ASN A 89 -3.61 2.66 -7.97
C ASN A 89 -2.88 3.95 -7.61
N ALA A 90 -1.77 4.20 -8.30
CA ALA A 90 -1.01 5.44 -8.15
C ALA A 90 -1.34 6.35 -9.33
N HIS A 91 -1.90 7.52 -9.05
CA HIS A 91 -2.26 8.50 -10.07
C HIS A 91 -1.43 9.76 -9.93
N ILE A 92 -1.05 10.33 -11.07
CA ILE A 92 -0.59 11.71 -11.13
C ILE A 92 -1.84 12.57 -11.19
N VAL A 93 -2.00 13.47 -10.19
CA VAL A 93 -3.18 14.33 -10.11
C VAL A 93 -2.81 15.78 -10.42
N THR A 94 -3.65 16.42 -11.23
CA THR A 94 -3.58 17.86 -11.53
C THR A 94 -4.94 18.47 -11.21
N SER A 95 -5.09 19.78 -11.39
CA SER A 95 -6.39 20.44 -11.23
C SER A 95 -7.46 19.88 -12.17
N ASP A 96 -7.04 19.39 -13.36
CA ASP A 96 -7.96 19.02 -14.44
C ASP A 96 -7.98 17.53 -14.74
N SER A 97 -7.00 16.76 -14.28
CA SER A 97 -6.85 15.37 -14.73
C SER A 97 -6.27 14.46 -13.66
N LYS A 98 -6.40 13.17 -13.93
CA LYS A 98 -5.89 12.10 -13.09
C LYS A 98 -5.39 11.01 -14.03
N ILE A 99 -4.07 10.79 -14.03
CA ILE A 99 -3.41 9.84 -14.93
C ILE A 99 -2.91 8.66 -14.12
N LEU A 100 -3.30 7.45 -14.49
CA LEU A 100 -2.80 6.25 -13.84
C LEU A 100 -1.32 6.04 -14.19
N ALA A 101 -0.46 6.20 -13.20
CA ALA A 101 0.99 6.04 -13.35
C ALA A 101 1.45 4.61 -13.09
N ALA A 102 0.85 3.93 -12.12
CA ALA A 102 1.17 2.55 -11.78
C ALA A 102 0.02 1.89 -11.06
N SER A 103 -0.06 0.58 -11.19
CA SER A 103 -0.94 -0.27 -10.38
C SER A 103 -0.11 -1.35 -9.71
N SER A 104 -0.54 -1.80 -8.54
CA SER A 104 0.24 -2.76 -7.76
C SER A 104 -0.64 -3.64 -6.90
N ARG A 105 -0.11 -4.81 -6.55
CA ARG A 105 -0.68 -5.71 -5.56
C ARG A 105 0.42 -6.22 -4.66
N THR A 106 0.13 -6.31 -3.37
CA THR A 106 1.03 -6.89 -2.38
C THR A 106 0.29 -7.97 -1.60
N VAL A 107 0.84 -9.16 -1.58
CA VAL A 107 0.36 -10.22 -0.68
C VAL A 107 1.12 -10.08 0.64
N ILE A 108 0.37 -9.92 1.70
CA ILE A 108 0.87 -9.70 3.06
C ILE A 108 0.48 -10.89 3.92
N VAL A 109 1.42 -11.39 4.69
CA VAL A 109 1.20 -12.51 5.64
C VAL A 109 1.38 -11.97 7.06
N CYS A 110 0.41 -12.26 7.92
CA CYS A 110 0.53 -11.95 9.35
C CYS A 110 1.43 -12.96 10.04
N PHE A 111 2.28 -12.49 10.94
CA PHE A 111 3.18 -13.35 11.69
C PHE A 111 3.37 -12.85 13.12
N ASP A 112 3.76 -13.77 14.00
CA ASP A 112 4.13 -13.46 15.38
C ASP A 112 5.65 -13.24 15.42
N LEU A 113 6.05 -12.05 15.81
CA LEU A 113 7.47 -11.69 15.89
C LEU A 113 8.24 -12.56 16.90
N ALA A 114 7.59 -12.94 18.00
CA ALA A 114 8.24 -13.73 19.04
C ALA A 114 8.55 -15.16 18.59
N THR A 115 7.64 -15.80 17.85
CA THR A 115 7.78 -17.18 17.39
C THR A 115 8.27 -17.31 15.96
N GLY A 116 8.13 -16.25 15.15
CA GLY A 116 8.41 -16.27 13.72
C GLY A 116 7.39 -17.06 12.90
N SER A 117 6.30 -17.49 13.51
CA SER A 117 5.25 -18.31 12.86
C SER A 117 4.16 -17.41 12.28
N THR A 118 3.54 -17.88 11.18
CA THR A 118 2.38 -17.20 10.64
C THR A 118 1.20 -17.28 11.61
N THR A 119 0.40 -16.23 11.64
CA THR A 119 -0.77 -16.12 12.51
C THR A 119 -2.01 -15.76 11.74
N LEU A 120 -3.16 -15.98 12.35
CA LEU A 120 -4.43 -15.53 11.81
C LEU A 120 -4.45 -14.00 11.80
N ILE A 121 -5.09 -13.42 10.79
CA ILE A 121 -5.40 -11.98 10.78
C ILE A 121 -6.24 -11.69 12.02
N PRO A 122 -5.89 -10.67 12.83
CA PRO A 122 -6.66 -10.34 14.02
C PRO A 122 -8.14 -10.10 13.69
N LYS A 123 -9.03 -10.61 14.55
CA LYS A 123 -10.48 -10.43 14.37
C LYS A 123 -10.88 -8.95 14.34
N SER A 124 -10.21 -8.13 15.14
CA SER A 124 -10.43 -6.68 15.16
C SER A 124 -10.10 -6.02 13.83
N TRP A 125 -9.06 -6.49 13.15
CA TRP A 125 -8.70 -5.99 11.82
C TRP A 125 -9.76 -6.36 10.79
N ARG A 126 -10.25 -7.61 10.81
CA ARG A 126 -11.33 -8.05 9.93
C ARG A 126 -12.57 -7.19 10.10
N LYS A 127 -12.94 -6.92 11.35
CA LYS A 127 -14.08 -6.06 11.66
C LYS A 127 -13.88 -4.66 11.10
N SER A 128 -12.71 -4.06 11.35
CA SER A 128 -12.40 -2.70 10.86
C SER A 128 -12.41 -2.63 9.33
N ILE A 129 -11.89 -3.66 8.65
CA ILE A 129 -11.90 -3.73 7.19
C ILE A 129 -13.33 -3.75 6.65
N HIS A 130 -14.22 -4.54 7.25
CA HIS A 130 -15.62 -4.60 6.85
C HIS A 130 -16.36 -3.29 7.18
N ASP A 131 -16.18 -2.77 8.39
CA ASP A 131 -16.84 -1.54 8.84
C ASP A 131 -16.45 -0.33 7.98
N ALA A 132 -15.18 -0.27 7.56
CA ALA A 132 -14.68 0.82 6.72
C ALA A 132 -14.88 0.57 5.21
N CYS A 133 -15.50 -0.54 4.83
CA CYS A 133 -15.73 -0.92 3.43
C CYS A 133 -14.45 -0.93 2.59
N LEU A 134 -13.35 -1.42 3.16
CA LEU A 134 -12.04 -1.44 2.50
C LEU A 134 -11.84 -2.66 1.61
N LEU A 135 -12.67 -3.70 1.77
CA LEU A 135 -12.61 -4.89 0.92
C LEU A 135 -13.38 -4.63 -0.37
N LYS A 136 -12.68 -4.68 -1.49
CA LYS A 136 -13.25 -4.56 -2.83
C LYS A 136 -12.84 -5.79 -3.64
N VAL A 137 -13.82 -6.51 -4.09
CA VAL A 137 -13.60 -7.74 -4.87
C VAL A 137 -13.65 -7.45 -6.37
#